data_56d7c07c4535d2d9e6079ab51add3358
#
_entry.id   56d7c07c4535d2d9e6079ab51add3358
#
_cell.length_a   1.000
_cell.length_b   1.000
_cell.length_c   1.000
_cell.angle_alpha   90.00
_cell.angle_beta   90.00
_cell.angle_gamma   90.00
#
_symmetry.space_group_name_H-M   'P 1'
#
loop_
_entity.id
_entity.type
_entity.pdbx_description
1 polymer ?
#
loop_
_entity_poly.entity_id
_entity_poly.type
_entity_poly.pdbx_seq_one_letter_code
_entity_poly.pdbx_strand_id
1 'polypeptide(L)'
;MSLSRMPKPASAEGAPPETRYEFKPFRYSSHFWILKALDHERAPVKILDVGTAAGYLGKIWTARGHHVTGIEFDAATAEKARGYYESFQVTDLETFAFPYRREFDYIVFADVLEHLRDPAAALRRCMPALKESGKIVISVPNVANWVVRLSLLLGKFDYMDRGILDRTHLRFFTLRSLEKMMEEVSCDVVEVTPTPLPMQLVFPFTESKFFAPFHEALYAITCGWKTLLAYQFVITAGPRDSWQFPVLSEEMMPSRKLTKQ
;
A
#
# COMPACT_ATOMS: atom_id res chain seq x y z
N MET A 1 3.10 -45.97 -25.09
CA MET A 1 4.11 -44.87 -25.10
C MET A 1 3.81 -43.95 -23.94
N SER A 2 4.66 -44.00 -22.93
CA SER A 2 4.52 -43.33 -21.62
C SER A 2 4.90 -41.83 -21.78
N LEU A 3 3.98 -40.92 -21.45
CA LEU A 3 4.29 -39.49 -21.33
C LEU A 3 5.04 -39.31 -19.99
N SER A 4 6.36 -39.16 -20.09
CA SER A 4 7.24 -38.91 -18.96
C SER A 4 6.85 -37.62 -18.26
N ARG A 5 6.67 -37.72 -16.95
CA ARG A 5 6.47 -36.60 -16.00
C ARG A 5 7.60 -35.59 -16.13
N MET A 6 7.27 -34.37 -16.49
CA MET A 6 8.16 -33.23 -16.23
C MET A 6 8.32 -33.07 -14.70
N PRO A 7 9.52 -32.81 -14.20
CA PRO A 7 9.73 -32.56 -12.77
C PRO A 7 9.00 -31.27 -12.39
N LYS A 8 8.20 -31.34 -11.31
CA LYS A 8 7.68 -30.16 -10.62
C LYS A 8 8.87 -29.24 -10.26
N PRO A 9 8.78 -27.93 -10.51
CA PRO A 9 9.76 -27.03 -9.94
C PRO A 9 9.70 -27.18 -8.41
N ALA A 10 10.87 -27.30 -7.80
CA ALA A 10 11.03 -27.43 -6.36
C ALA A 10 10.26 -26.31 -5.68
N SER A 11 9.38 -26.63 -4.74
CA SER A 11 8.72 -25.71 -3.86
C SER A 11 9.80 -24.89 -3.15
N ALA A 12 9.78 -23.57 -3.32
CA ALA A 12 10.61 -22.63 -2.56
C ALA A 12 10.13 -22.55 -1.11
N GLU A 13 10.14 -23.69 -0.41
CA GLU A 13 10.06 -23.75 1.04
C GLU A 13 11.43 -23.34 1.55
N GLY A 14 11.55 -22.07 2.00
CA GLY A 14 12.75 -21.57 2.65
C GLY A 14 13.41 -20.34 2.03
N ALA A 15 12.81 -19.68 1.04
CA ALA A 15 13.28 -18.34 0.67
C ALA A 15 12.98 -17.38 1.83
N PRO A 16 13.97 -16.63 2.34
CA PRO A 16 13.74 -15.68 3.40
C PRO A 16 12.68 -14.66 2.98
N PRO A 17 11.87 -14.11 3.91
CA PRO A 17 10.80 -13.14 3.62
C PRO A 17 11.28 -11.89 2.83
N GLU A 18 12.56 -11.71 2.73
CA GLU A 18 13.24 -10.62 2.02
C GLU A 18 12.92 -10.49 0.52
N THR A 19 12.62 -11.60 -0.15
CA THR A 19 12.34 -11.60 -1.60
C THR A 19 10.86 -11.40 -1.93
N ARG A 20 10.00 -11.30 -0.91
CA ARG A 20 8.56 -11.30 -1.11
C ARG A 20 8.02 -9.94 -1.53
N TYR A 21 8.55 -8.86 -0.97
CA TYR A 21 8.10 -7.49 -1.21
C TYR A 21 9.23 -6.65 -1.78
N GLU A 22 9.25 -6.53 -3.10
CA GLU A 22 10.26 -5.76 -3.82
C GLU A 22 9.73 -4.40 -4.24
N PHE A 23 10.61 -3.40 -4.28
CA PHE A 23 10.30 -2.11 -4.87
C PHE A 23 9.93 -2.27 -6.34
N LYS A 24 8.83 -1.63 -6.76
CA LYS A 24 8.32 -1.66 -8.14
C LYS A 24 8.71 -0.35 -8.84
N PRO A 25 9.94 -0.22 -9.40
CA PRO A 25 10.49 1.04 -9.92
C PRO A 25 9.88 1.47 -11.26
N PHE A 26 9.08 0.60 -11.89
CA PHE A 26 8.56 0.85 -13.22
C PHE A 26 7.39 1.83 -13.23
N ARG A 27 7.29 2.59 -14.32
CA ARG A 27 6.21 3.56 -14.58
C ARG A 27 4.84 2.88 -14.48
N TYR A 28 3.89 3.59 -13.87
CA TYR A 28 2.52 3.13 -13.61
C TYR A 28 2.35 2.03 -12.56
N SER A 29 3.40 1.66 -11.81
CA SER A 29 3.26 0.81 -10.62
C SER A 29 2.55 1.52 -9.47
N SER A 30 2.09 0.78 -8.43
CA SER A 30 1.55 1.40 -7.21
C SER A 30 2.58 2.32 -6.56
N HIS A 31 3.85 1.88 -6.42
CA HIS A 31 4.92 2.72 -5.85
C HIS A 31 5.17 4.00 -6.66
N PHE A 32 5.16 3.92 -8.00
CA PHE A 32 5.28 5.09 -8.86
C PHE A 32 4.20 6.13 -8.57
N TRP A 33 2.93 5.69 -8.45
CA TRP A 33 1.82 6.60 -8.21
C TRP A 33 1.78 7.12 -6.77
N ILE A 34 2.15 6.30 -5.78
CA ILE A 34 2.31 6.73 -4.39
C ILE A 34 3.37 7.83 -4.29
N LEU A 35 4.54 7.65 -4.92
CA LEU A 35 5.57 8.68 -4.94
C LEU A 35 5.09 9.93 -5.66
N LYS A 36 4.35 9.78 -6.76
CA LYS A 36 3.82 10.91 -7.53
C LYS A 36 2.74 11.69 -6.80
N ALA A 37 1.97 11.05 -5.91
CA ALA A 37 0.97 11.73 -5.10
C ALA A 37 1.58 12.83 -4.21
N LEU A 38 2.88 12.76 -3.89
CA LEU A 38 3.61 13.71 -3.08
C LEU A 38 4.56 14.61 -3.90
N ASP A 39 4.68 14.42 -5.22
CA ASP A 39 5.64 15.17 -6.07
C ASP A 39 5.32 16.67 -6.17
N HIS A 40 4.10 17.09 -5.81
CA HIS A 40 3.72 18.51 -5.81
C HIS A 40 4.17 19.26 -4.56
N GLU A 41 4.61 18.56 -3.53
CA GLU A 41 5.10 19.15 -2.29
C GLU A 41 6.46 19.82 -2.51
N ARG A 42 6.50 21.15 -2.28
CA ARG A 42 7.71 21.95 -2.48
C ARG A 42 8.50 22.19 -1.20
N ALA A 43 7.89 21.92 -0.05
CA ALA A 43 8.47 22.02 1.28
C ALA A 43 8.51 20.66 1.95
N PRO A 44 9.39 20.42 2.94
CA PRO A 44 9.36 19.21 3.74
C PRO A 44 7.98 18.99 4.38
N VAL A 45 7.45 17.78 4.23
CA VAL A 45 6.20 17.33 4.86
C VAL A 45 6.46 16.17 5.80
N LYS A 46 5.58 15.95 6.77
CA LYS A 46 5.63 14.81 7.69
C LYS A 46 4.80 13.66 7.13
N ILE A 47 5.43 12.51 6.96
CA ILE A 47 4.83 11.31 6.37
C ILE A 47 4.85 10.19 7.41
N LEU A 48 3.71 9.51 7.59
CA LEU A 48 3.62 8.24 8.29
C LEU A 48 3.53 7.12 7.24
N ASP A 49 4.58 6.31 7.14
CA ASP A 49 4.67 5.15 6.26
C ASP A 49 4.29 3.90 7.05
N VAL A 50 3.12 3.33 6.74
CA VAL A 50 2.54 2.20 7.46
C VAL A 50 2.78 0.92 6.67
N GLY A 51 3.45 -0.07 7.28
CA GLY A 51 3.88 -1.29 6.60
C GLY A 51 5.06 -1.01 5.68
N THR A 52 6.16 -0.54 6.26
CA THR A 52 7.31 -0.01 5.50
C THR A 52 8.03 -1.05 4.63
N ALA A 53 7.80 -2.33 4.86
CA ALA A 53 8.62 -3.40 4.31
C ALA A 53 10.13 -3.08 4.52
N ALA A 54 10.97 -3.23 3.50
CA ALA A 54 12.39 -2.91 3.58
C ALA A 54 12.72 -1.39 3.47
N GLY A 55 11.71 -0.52 3.59
CA GLY A 55 11.89 0.93 3.68
C GLY A 55 12.13 1.64 2.35
N TYR A 56 11.71 1.05 1.23
CA TYR A 56 11.97 1.62 -0.10
C TYR A 56 11.38 3.01 -0.31
N LEU A 57 10.13 3.23 0.12
CA LEU A 57 9.46 4.51 0.02
C LEU A 57 10.06 5.53 0.99
N GLY A 58 10.27 5.14 2.25
CA GLY A 58 10.90 5.97 3.27
C GLY A 58 12.26 6.48 2.84
N LYS A 59 13.12 5.62 2.26
CA LYS A 59 14.42 6.00 1.71
C LYS A 59 14.31 7.12 0.66
N ILE A 60 13.32 7.02 -0.24
CA ILE A 60 13.13 8.01 -1.32
C ILE A 60 12.62 9.33 -0.74
N TRP A 61 11.64 9.30 0.16
CA TRP A 61 11.07 10.51 0.76
C TRP A 61 12.07 11.23 1.66
N THR A 62 12.83 10.50 2.46
CA THR A 62 13.89 11.08 3.29
C THR A 62 15.00 11.71 2.43
N ALA A 63 15.38 11.07 1.34
CA ALA A 63 16.33 11.64 0.38
C ALA A 63 15.80 12.90 -0.32
N ARG A 64 14.48 13.10 -0.39
CA ARG A 64 13.82 14.32 -0.87
C ARG A 64 13.67 15.41 0.21
N GLY A 65 14.10 15.12 1.44
CA GLY A 65 14.06 16.04 2.57
C GLY A 65 12.77 16.02 3.38
N HIS A 66 11.89 15.03 3.18
CA HIS A 66 10.69 14.87 4.01
C HIS A 66 11.01 14.19 5.35
N HIS A 67 10.19 14.45 6.37
CA HIS A 67 10.26 13.83 7.69
C HIS A 67 9.41 12.57 7.71
N VAL A 68 10.04 11.40 7.78
CA VAL A 68 9.32 10.13 7.62
C VAL A 68 9.36 9.32 8.91
N THR A 69 8.18 8.94 9.41
CA THR A 69 8.01 7.98 10.50
C THR A 69 7.55 6.65 9.91
N GLY A 70 8.22 5.55 10.27
CA GLY A 70 7.88 4.21 9.79
C GLY A 70 7.19 3.36 10.85
N ILE A 71 6.26 2.51 10.41
CA ILE A 71 5.65 1.44 11.21
C ILE A 71 5.79 0.13 10.46
N GLU A 72 6.35 -0.89 11.11
CA GLU A 72 6.48 -2.24 10.55
C GLU A 72 6.16 -3.30 11.62
N PHE A 73 5.51 -4.38 11.20
CA PHE A 73 5.16 -5.48 12.09
C PHE A 73 6.33 -6.45 12.29
N ASP A 74 7.00 -6.82 11.19
CA ASP A 74 8.09 -7.79 11.22
C ASP A 74 9.40 -7.14 11.67
N ALA A 75 9.94 -7.60 12.78
CA ALA A 75 11.15 -7.03 13.38
C ALA A 75 12.40 -7.18 12.49
N ALA A 76 12.52 -8.28 11.74
CA ALA A 76 13.68 -8.51 10.87
C ALA A 76 13.66 -7.60 9.65
N THR A 77 12.48 -7.36 9.09
CA THR A 77 12.24 -6.41 8.01
C THR A 77 12.44 -4.96 8.48
N ALA A 78 11.95 -4.65 9.69
CA ALA A 78 12.10 -3.34 10.34
C ALA A 78 13.56 -2.93 10.50
N GLU A 79 14.46 -3.83 10.88
CA GLU A 79 15.90 -3.54 11.02
C GLU A 79 16.53 -3.04 9.72
N LYS A 80 16.07 -3.52 8.56
CA LYS A 80 16.57 -3.07 7.24
C LYS A 80 16.02 -1.69 6.87
N ALA A 81 14.79 -1.41 7.29
CA ALA A 81 14.10 -0.18 6.99
C ALA A 81 14.53 0.99 7.89
N ARG A 82 14.71 0.72 9.19
CA ARG A 82 14.88 1.71 10.27
C ARG A 82 15.83 2.87 9.93
N GLY A 83 16.96 2.59 9.29
CA GLY A 83 17.98 3.59 8.94
C GLY A 83 17.51 4.67 7.94
N TYR A 84 16.33 4.50 7.33
CA TYR A 84 15.78 5.45 6.36
C TYR A 84 14.70 6.36 6.95
N TYR A 85 14.41 6.25 8.26
CA TYR A 85 13.31 6.96 8.92
C TYR A 85 13.84 7.81 10.07
N GLU A 86 13.22 8.95 10.29
CA GLU A 86 13.52 9.80 11.46
C GLU A 86 13.02 9.18 12.77
N SER A 87 11.88 8.50 12.72
CA SER A 87 11.29 7.72 13.80
C SER A 87 10.75 6.40 13.27
N PHE A 88 10.83 5.33 14.06
CA PHE A 88 10.41 4.00 13.63
C PHE A 88 9.79 3.21 14.77
N GLN A 89 8.63 2.57 14.51
CA GLN A 89 7.92 1.71 15.45
C GLN A 89 7.82 0.29 14.91
N VAL A 90 8.24 -0.69 15.69
CA VAL A 90 8.03 -2.11 15.41
C VAL A 90 6.80 -2.56 16.20
N THR A 91 5.66 -2.70 15.51
CA THR A 91 4.40 -2.98 16.21
C THR A 91 3.34 -3.53 15.26
N ASP A 92 2.36 -4.22 15.84
CA ASP A 92 1.16 -4.64 15.13
C ASP A 92 0.18 -3.47 15.00
N LEU A 93 -0.08 -3.07 13.75
CA LEU A 93 -1.01 -1.98 13.40
C LEU A 93 -2.43 -2.21 13.95
N GLU A 94 -2.87 -3.48 14.03
CA GLU A 94 -4.22 -3.81 14.50
C GLU A 94 -4.41 -3.63 16.01
N THR A 95 -3.33 -3.56 16.77
CA THR A 95 -3.37 -3.38 18.25
C THR A 95 -2.68 -2.10 18.71
N PHE A 96 -1.93 -1.44 17.83
CA PHE A 96 -1.15 -0.27 18.19
C PHE A 96 -2.02 0.92 18.57
N ALA A 97 -1.72 1.50 19.73
CA ALA A 97 -2.30 2.77 20.16
C ALA A 97 -1.44 3.93 19.62
N PHE A 98 -1.93 4.57 18.56
CA PHE A 98 -1.22 5.67 17.91
C PHE A 98 -1.02 6.85 18.88
N PRO A 99 0.23 7.21 19.25
CA PRO A 99 0.49 8.33 20.16
C PRO A 99 0.44 9.70 19.47
N TYR A 100 0.26 9.69 18.14
CA TYR A 100 0.32 10.88 17.30
C TYR A 100 -1.02 11.61 17.25
N ARG A 101 -0.96 12.96 17.14
CA ARG A 101 -2.15 13.80 17.05
C ARG A 101 -1.90 14.95 16.07
N ARG A 102 -2.67 15.01 14.98
CA ARG A 102 -2.58 16.06 13.94
C ARG A 102 -1.13 16.36 13.54
N GLU A 103 -0.35 15.30 13.39
CA GLU A 103 1.10 15.43 13.18
C GLU A 103 1.48 15.27 11.72
N PHE A 104 0.83 14.37 10.99
CA PHE A 104 1.25 13.99 9.64
C PHE A 104 0.45 14.73 8.57
N ASP A 105 1.17 15.17 7.53
CA ASP A 105 0.59 15.69 6.30
C ASP A 105 0.09 14.56 5.42
N TYR A 106 0.79 13.41 5.47
CA TYR A 106 0.43 12.20 4.74
C TYR A 106 0.51 10.97 5.63
N ILE A 107 -0.47 10.08 5.48
CA ILE A 107 -0.41 8.70 5.97
C ILE A 107 -0.49 7.78 4.76
N VAL A 108 0.47 6.87 4.61
CA VAL A 108 0.59 6.01 3.43
C VAL A 108 0.42 4.54 3.82
N PHE A 109 -0.44 3.85 3.10
CA PHE A 109 -0.64 2.40 3.18
C PHE A 109 -0.35 1.79 1.79
N ALA A 110 0.88 1.36 1.58
CA ALA A 110 1.33 0.81 0.31
C ALA A 110 1.19 -0.71 0.31
N ASP A 111 0.08 -1.23 -0.24
CA ASP A 111 -0.24 -2.66 -0.29
C ASP A 111 -0.24 -3.29 1.13
N VAL A 112 -1.00 -2.71 2.07
CA VAL A 112 -1.08 -3.10 3.48
C VAL A 112 -2.48 -3.54 3.90
N LEU A 113 -3.50 -2.80 3.46
CA LEU A 113 -4.87 -3.00 3.97
C LEU A 113 -5.45 -4.37 3.64
N GLU A 114 -5.04 -4.98 2.55
CA GLU A 114 -5.43 -6.34 2.16
C GLU A 114 -4.92 -7.43 3.12
N HIS A 115 -3.87 -7.14 3.89
CA HIS A 115 -3.28 -8.05 4.86
C HIS A 115 -3.90 -7.94 6.27
N LEU A 116 -4.73 -6.92 6.52
CA LEU A 116 -5.34 -6.68 7.81
C LEU A 116 -6.66 -7.44 7.98
N ARG A 117 -6.95 -7.85 9.20
CA ARG A 117 -8.25 -8.48 9.55
C ARG A 117 -9.37 -7.45 9.52
N ASP A 118 -9.11 -6.25 10.04
CA ASP A 118 -10.03 -5.12 10.05
C ASP A 118 -9.35 -3.82 9.56
N PRO A 119 -9.25 -3.63 8.23
CA PRO A 119 -8.62 -2.46 7.65
C PRO A 119 -9.33 -1.15 8.01
N ALA A 120 -10.65 -1.17 8.16
CA ALA A 120 -11.42 0.02 8.54
C ALA A 120 -11.09 0.45 9.99
N ALA A 121 -10.94 -0.51 10.92
CA ALA A 121 -10.51 -0.21 12.29
C ALA A 121 -9.08 0.33 12.33
N ALA A 122 -8.16 -0.21 11.52
CA ALA A 122 -6.80 0.28 11.42
C ALA A 122 -6.76 1.73 10.91
N LEU A 123 -7.51 2.04 9.85
CA LEU A 123 -7.66 3.40 9.35
C LEU A 123 -8.22 4.35 10.43
N ARG A 124 -9.33 3.97 11.11
CA ARG A 124 -9.90 4.79 12.19
C ARG A 124 -8.89 5.11 13.30
N ARG A 125 -8.00 4.18 13.65
CA ARG A 125 -6.94 4.42 14.64
C ARG A 125 -5.89 5.41 14.16
N CYS A 126 -5.57 5.41 12.86
CA CYS A 126 -4.57 6.33 12.27
C CYS A 126 -5.13 7.75 12.08
N MET A 127 -6.43 7.90 11.84
CA MET A 127 -7.05 9.19 11.53
C MET A 127 -6.70 10.33 12.50
N PRO A 128 -6.68 10.14 13.83
CA PRO A 128 -6.30 11.22 14.75
C PRO A 128 -4.88 11.73 14.59
N ALA A 129 -3.99 10.95 13.94
CA ALA A 129 -2.61 11.33 13.66
C ALA A 129 -2.48 12.25 12.43
N LEU A 130 -3.50 12.25 11.56
CA LEU A 130 -3.54 13.07 10.35
C LEU A 130 -3.88 14.51 10.69
N LYS A 131 -3.24 15.48 10.02
CA LYS A 131 -3.65 16.89 10.07
C LYS A 131 -5.01 17.11 9.42
N GLU A 132 -5.67 18.21 9.72
CA GLU A 132 -6.98 18.56 9.14
C GLU A 132 -6.96 18.64 7.61
N SER A 133 -5.89 19.20 7.05
CA SER A 133 -5.63 19.27 5.61
C SER A 133 -4.85 18.09 5.07
N GLY A 134 -4.53 17.12 5.92
CA GLY A 134 -3.71 15.96 5.57
C GLY A 134 -4.41 15.00 4.63
N LYS A 135 -3.64 14.13 4.00
CA LYS A 135 -4.15 13.14 3.05
C LYS A 135 -3.71 11.74 3.42
N ILE A 136 -4.56 10.77 3.10
CA ILE A 136 -4.23 9.35 3.16
C ILE A 136 -4.00 8.87 1.73
N VAL A 137 -2.89 8.16 1.49
CA VAL A 137 -2.59 7.53 0.21
C VAL A 137 -2.59 6.02 0.42
N ILE A 138 -3.40 5.31 -0.34
CA ILE A 138 -3.60 3.87 -0.18
C ILE A 138 -3.39 3.19 -1.53
N SER A 139 -2.67 2.07 -1.56
CA SER A 139 -2.75 1.14 -2.68
C SER A 139 -3.31 -0.21 -2.23
N VAL A 140 -4.17 -0.81 -3.07
CA VAL A 140 -4.72 -2.16 -2.87
C VAL A 140 -4.93 -2.88 -4.20
N PRO A 141 -4.81 -4.22 -4.26
CA PRO A 141 -5.14 -5.01 -5.43
C PRO A 141 -6.64 -4.98 -5.76
N ASN A 142 -6.96 -5.01 -7.06
CA ASN A 142 -8.33 -5.08 -7.55
C ASN A 142 -8.76 -6.51 -7.83
N VAL A 143 -9.52 -7.13 -6.94
CA VAL A 143 -10.05 -8.49 -7.15
C VAL A 143 -11.05 -8.56 -8.32
N ALA A 144 -11.65 -7.43 -8.70
CA ALA A 144 -12.56 -7.36 -9.83
C ALA A 144 -11.84 -7.19 -11.20
N ASN A 145 -10.51 -7.34 -11.24
CA ASN A 145 -9.75 -7.36 -12.49
C ASN A 145 -10.25 -8.46 -13.43
N TRP A 146 -10.22 -8.20 -14.73
CA TRP A 146 -10.74 -9.10 -15.76
C TRP A 146 -10.12 -10.50 -15.72
N VAL A 147 -8.82 -10.63 -15.35
CA VAL A 147 -8.13 -11.92 -15.22
C VAL A 147 -8.77 -12.75 -14.11
N VAL A 148 -9.03 -12.14 -12.95
CA VAL A 148 -9.69 -12.82 -11.83
C VAL A 148 -11.12 -13.18 -12.19
N ARG A 149 -11.86 -12.27 -12.83
CA ARG A 149 -13.25 -12.56 -13.29
C ARG A 149 -13.30 -13.73 -14.27
N LEU A 150 -12.36 -13.79 -15.21
CA LEU A 150 -12.29 -14.91 -16.17
C LEU A 150 -11.93 -16.21 -15.46
N SER A 151 -11.00 -16.20 -14.52
CA SER A 151 -10.64 -17.37 -13.71
C SER A 151 -11.86 -17.89 -12.92
N LEU A 152 -12.61 -16.99 -12.28
CA LEU A 152 -13.84 -17.33 -11.56
C LEU A 152 -14.93 -17.90 -12.48
N LEU A 153 -15.11 -17.31 -13.69
CA LEU A 153 -16.03 -17.85 -14.69
C LEU A 153 -15.69 -19.28 -15.10
N LEU A 154 -14.40 -19.64 -15.07
CA LEU A 154 -13.91 -20.99 -15.34
C LEU A 154 -13.86 -21.87 -14.08
N GLY A 155 -14.45 -21.41 -12.95
CA GLY A 155 -14.49 -22.15 -11.69
C GLY A 155 -13.14 -22.21 -10.96
N LYS A 156 -12.22 -21.27 -11.23
CA LYS A 156 -10.87 -21.23 -10.65
C LYS A 156 -10.71 -20.03 -9.72
N PHE A 157 -10.22 -20.29 -8.50
CA PHE A 157 -9.82 -19.28 -7.52
C PHE A 157 -8.59 -19.80 -6.77
N ASP A 158 -7.46 -19.80 -7.47
CA ASP A 158 -6.23 -20.40 -6.95
C ASP A 158 -5.37 -19.29 -6.30
N TYR A 159 -5.02 -19.50 -5.03
CA TYR A 159 -4.09 -18.62 -4.33
C TYR A 159 -2.68 -18.76 -4.90
N MET A 160 -2.01 -17.62 -5.04
CA MET A 160 -0.66 -17.52 -5.58
C MET A 160 0.30 -16.98 -4.50
N ASP A 161 1.60 -17.03 -4.80
CA ASP A 161 2.61 -16.48 -3.91
C ASP A 161 2.74 -14.95 -4.02
N ARG A 162 2.20 -14.35 -5.09
CA ARG A 162 2.21 -12.90 -5.37
C ARG A 162 0.98 -12.52 -6.21
N GLY A 163 0.62 -11.24 -6.17
CA GLY A 163 -0.39 -10.66 -7.03
C GLY A 163 -1.74 -10.47 -6.38
N ILE A 164 -2.80 -10.37 -7.18
CA ILE A 164 -4.15 -10.05 -6.67
C ILE A 164 -4.65 -11.13 -5.70
N LEU A 165 -4.39 -12.39 -6.01
CA LEU A 165 -4.79 -13.55 -5.20
C LEU A 165 -3.61 -14.08 -4.36
N ASP A 166 -2.80 -13.18 -3.80
CA ASP A 166 -1.74 -13.59 -2.86
C ASP A 166 -2.37 -14.30 -1.65
N ARG A 167 -1.77 -15.44 -1.27
CA ARG A 167 -2.26 -16.26 -0.14
C ARG A 167 -2.24 -15.57 1.22
N THR A 168 -1.54 -14.44 1.34
CA THR A 168 -1.50 -13.63 2.56
C THR A 168 -2.57 -12.55 2.60
N HIS A 169 -3.32 -12.35 1.51
CA HIS A 169 -4.42 -11.40 1.49
C HIS A 169 -5.60 -11.95 2.28
N LEU A 170 -5.98 -11.24 3.33
CA LEU A 170 -7.14 -11.53 4.16
C LEU A 170 -8.39 -10.80 3.65
N ARG A 171 -8.22 -9.70 2.91
CA ARG A 171 -9.27 -8.87 2.34
C ARG A 171 -9.05 -8.65 0.86
N PHE A 172 -10.14 -8.66 0.12
CA PHE A 172 -10.16 -8.43 -1.32
C PHE A 172 -10.98 -7.19 -1.61
N PHE A 173 -10.40 -6.26 -2.37
CA PHE A 173 -11.03 -4.98 -2.68
C PHE A 173 -11.45 -4.90 -4.13
N THR A 174 -12.63 -4.31 -4.34
CA THR A 174 -13.03 -3.67 -5.59
C THR A 174 -12.98 -2.16 -5.38
N LEU A 175 -13.00 -1.34 -6.43
CA LEU A 175 -13.07 0.12 -6.26
C LEU A 175 -14.25 0.51 -5.37
N ARG A 176 -15.43 -0.03 -5.62
CA ARG A 176 -16.64 0.26 -4.86
C ARG A 176 -16.52 -0.10 -3.36
N SER A 177 -15.94 -1.27 -3.04
CA SER A 177 -15.77 -1.68 -1.64
C SER A 177 -14.71 -0.83 -0.92
N LEU A 178 -13.68 -0.37 -1.66
CA LEU A 178 -12.67 0.53 -1.13
C LEU A 178 -13.28 1.92 -0.83
N GLU A 179 -14.03 2.50 -1.79
CA GLU A 179 -14.72 3.78 -1.62
C GLU A 179 -15.69 3.72 -0.43
N LYS A 180 -16.49 2.65 -0.33
CA LYS A 180 -17.39 2.43 0.82
C LYS A 180 -16.64 2.38 2.15
N MET A 181 -15.52 1.70 2.22
CA MET A 181 -14.69 1.65 3.43
C MET A 181 -14.16 3.05 3.79
N MET A 182 -13.76 3.87 2.79
CA MET A 182 -13.35 5.25 3.05
C MET A 182 -14.50 6.10 3.60
N GLU A 183 -15.72 5.94 3.10
CA GLU A 183 -16.93 6.57 3.66
C GLU A 183 -17.17 6.16 5.12
N GLU A 184 -17.03 4.86 5.44
CA GLU A 184 -17.20 4.32 6.80
C GLU A 184 -16.17 4.88 7.80
N VAL A 185 -15.01 5.31 7.34
CA VAL A 185 -13.98 5.99 8.17
C VAL A 185 -14.02 7.51 8.05
N SER A 186 -15.09 8.07 7.49
CA SER A 186 -15.31 9.51 7.31
C SER A 186 -14.21 10.21 6.50
N CYS A 187 -13.76 9.55 5.44
CA CYS A 187 -12.83 10.08 4.45
C CYS A 187 -13.51 10.20 3.09
N ASP A 188 -13.23 11.29 2.39
CA ASP A 188 -13.65 11.48 1.01
C ASP A 188 -12.49 11.15 0.08
N VAL A 189 -12.76 10.28 -0.91
CA VAL A 189 -11.78 9.95 -1.95
C VAL A 189 -11.68 11.09 -2.93
N VAL A 190 -10.50 11.71 -3.00
CA VAL A 190 -10.22 12.88 -3.86
C VAL A 190 -9.73 12.43 -5.24
N GLU A 191 -8.93 11.36 -5.28
CA GLU A 191 -8.35 10.86 -6.52
C GLU A 191 -8.31 9.33 -6.52
N VAL A 192 -8.55 8.75 -7.69
CA VAL A 192 -8.44 7.30 -7.95
C VAL A 192 -7.59 7.08 -9.18
N THR A 193 -6.39 6.58 -8.97
CA THR A 193 -5.45 6.23 -10.04
C THR A 193 -5.37 4.72 -10.20
N PRO A 194 -5.77 4.16 -11.36
CA PRO A 194 -5.62 2.74 -11.63
C PRO A 194 -4.18 2.42 -12.05
N THR A 195 -3.67 1.25 -11.68
CA THR A 195 -2.44 0.71 -12.27
C THR A 195 -2.80 -0.34 -13.32
N PRO A 196 -2.13 -0.38 -14.47
CA PRO A 196 -2.32 -1.46 -15.44
C PRO A 196 -1.71 -2.78 -14.93
N LEU A 197 -1.99 -3.88 -15.63
CA LEU A 197 -1.26 -5.13 -15.43
C LEU A 197 0.25 -4.88 -15.55
N PRO A 198 1.07 -5.36 -14.61
CA PRO A 198 2.52 -5.13 -14.60
C PRO A 198 3.22 -6.02 -15.64
N MET A 199 3.10 -5.64 -16.92
CA MET A 199 3.63 -6.43 -18.04
C MET A 199 5.14 -6.66 -17.94
N GLN A 200 5.86 -5.75 -17.28
CA GLN A 200 7.28 -5.86 -17.00
C GLN A 200 7.62 -7.07 -16.11
N LEU A 201 6.73 -7.41 -15.17
CA LEU A 201 6.92 -8.57 -14.32
C LEU A 201 6.59 -9.89 -15.02
N VAL A 202 5.69 -9.84 -16.02
CA VAL A 202 5.29 -11.02 -16.81
C VAL A 202 6.26 -11.23 -17.97
N PHE A 203 6.66 -10.13 -18.62
CA PHE A 203 7.52 -10.10 -19.79
C PHE A 203 8.65 -9.07 -19.58
N PRO A 204 9.78 -9.45 -18.96
CA PRO A 204 10.86 -8.52 -18.59
C PRO A 204 11.44 -7.74 -19.77
N PHE A 205 11.40 -8.27 -21.00
CA PHE A 205 11.86 -7.55 -22.20
C PHE A 205 11.05 -6.26 -22.46
N THR A 206 9.84 -6.12 -21.88
CA THR A 206 9.02 -4.92 -22.02
C THR A 206 9.48 -3.75 -21.14
N GLU A 207 10.48 -3.91 -20.29
CA GLU A 207 11.12 -2.80 -19.54
C GLU A 207 11.88 -1.84 -20.45
N SER A 208 12.27 -2.28 -21.65
CA SER A 208 12.97 -1.44 -22.61
C SER A 208 12.15 -0.19 -22.95
N LYS A 209 12.84 0.96 -23.09
CA LYS A 209 12.25 2.23 -23.51
C LYS A 209 11.46 2.14 -24.83
N PHE A 210 11.81 1.15 -25.66
CA PHE A 210 11.08 0.86 -26.90
C PHE A 210 9.59 0.55 -26.65
N PHE A 211 9.26 -0.07 -25.52
CA PHE A 211 7.87 -0.41 -25.14
C PHE A 211 7.15 0.71 -24.37
N ALA A 212 7.75 1.89 -24.20
CA ALA A 212 7.10 3.00 -23.51
C ALA A 212 5.74 3.37 -24.12
N PRO A 213 5.56 3.48 -25.46
CA PRO A 213 4.25 3.76 -26.05
C PRO A 213 3.21 2.67 -25.78
N PHE A 214 3.63 1.40 -25.71
CA PHE A 214 2.77 0.28 -25.35
C PHE A 214 2.26 0.43 -23.90
N HIS A 215 3.14 0.75 -22.94
CA HIS A 215 2.74 0.96 -21.56
C HIS A 215 1.84 2.19 -21.39
N GLU A 216 2.06 3.25 -22.17
CA GLU A 216 1.20 4.44 -22.18
C GLU A 216 -0.20 4.09 -22.73
N ALA A 217 -0.28 3.35 -23.81
CA ALA A 217 -1.55 2.90 -24.39
C ALA A 217 -2.29 1.97 -23.39
N LEU A 218 -1.58 1.01 -22.79
CA LEU A 218 -2.15 0.11 -21.77
C LEU A 218 -2.70 0.89 -20.59
N TYR A 219 -1.95 1.89 -20.09
CA TYR A 219 -2.41 2.76 -19.02
C TYR A 219 -3.65 3.56 -19.42
N ALA A 220 -3.67 4.19 -20.61
CA ALA A 220 -4.80 4.94 -21.10
C ALA A 220 -6.08 4.09 -21.22
N ILE A 221 -5.95 2.86 -21.74
CA ILE A 221 -7.05 1.90 -21.82
C ILE A 221 -7.53 1.52 -20.40
N THR A 222 -6.60 1.30 -19.47
CA THR A 222 -6.92 0.99 -18.08
C THR A 222 -7.68 2.14 -17.40
N CYS A 223 -7.30 3.39 -17.65
CA CYS A 223 -8.03 4.57 -17.17
C CYS A 223 -9.47 4.64 -17.71
N GLY A 224 -9.68 4.27 -18.97
CA GLY A 224 -11.00 4.26 -19.61
C GLY A 224 -11.96 3.23 -19.00
N TRP A 225 -11.44 2.13 -18.46
CA TRP A 225 -12.27 1.09 -17.84
C TRP A 225 -11.61 0.56 -16.56
N LYS A 226 -11.35 1.46 -15.62
CA LYS A 226 -10.57 1.20 -14.40
C LYS A 226 -11.12 0.06 -13.55
N THR A 227 -12.44 -0.09 -13.40
CA THR A 227 -13.06 -1.14 -12.58
C THR A 227 -12.82 -2.56 -13.10
N LEU A 228 -12.59 -2.71 -14.42
CA LEU A 228 -12.32 -4.01 -15.05
C LEU A 228 -10.82 -4.25 -15.26
N LEU A 229 -10.09 -3.24 -15.70
CA LEU A 229 -8.73 -3.40 -16.22
C LEU A 229 -7.65 -3.08 -15.20
N ALA A 230 -7.96 -2.27 -14.17
CA ALA A 230 -6.96 -1.97 -13.14
C ALA A 230 -6.49 -3.24 -12.43
N TYR A 231 -5.18 -3.36 -12.27
CA TYR A 231 -4.53 -4.39 -11.47
C TYR A 231 -4.56 -4.03 -9.99
N GLN A 232 -4.25 -2.75 -9.68
CA GLN A 232 -4.37 -2.16 -8.36
C GLN A 232 -5.03 -0.78 -8.47
N PHE A 233 -5.56 -0.29 -7.37
CA PHE A 233 -5.94 1.12 -7.23
C PHE A 233 -4.97 1.83 -6.30
N VAL A 234 -4.56 3.03 -6.68
CA VAL A 234 -3.94 3.99 -5.77
C VAL A 234 -4.95 5.09 -5.56
N ILE A 235 -5.38 5.30 -4.33
CA ILE A 235 -6.31 6.37 -3.98
C ILE A 235 -5.64 7.41 -3.09
N THR A 236 -6.04 8.67 -3.27
CA THR A 236 -5.77 9.75 -2.33
C THR A 236 -7.09 10.17 -1.73
N ALA A 237 -7.15 10.23 -0.40
CA ALA A 237 -8.34 10.62 0.34
C ALA A 237 -7.99 11.63 1.44
N GLY A 238 -8.97 12.39 1.88
CA GLY A 238 -8.84 13.32 3.00
C GLY A 238 -9.98 13.18 3.99
N PRO A 239 -9.82 13.72 5.22
CA PRO A 239 -10.90 13.76 6.17
C PRO A 239 -12.10 14.52 5.58
N ARG A 240 -13.31 13.98 5.80
CA ARG A 240 -14.54 14.71 5.46
C ARG A 240 -14.70 15.90 6.39
N ASP A 241 -15.28 16.99 5.93
CA ASP A 241 -15.52 18.22 6.74
C ASP A 241 -16.28 17.94 8.04
N SER A 242 -17.11 16.90 8.05
CA SER A 242 -17.83 16.44 9.24
C SER A 242 -16.98 15.64 10.24
N TRP A 243 -15.72 15.34 9.91
CA TRP A 243 -14.85 14.59 10.81
C TRP A 243 -14.53 15.40 12.06
N GLN A 244 -15.08 14.97 13.19
CA GLN A 244 -14.73 15.51 14.49
C GLN A 244 -13.59 14.67 15.07
N PHE A 245 -12.42 15.29 15.22
CA PHE A 245 -11.32 14.63 15.93
C PHE A 245 -11.79 14.30 17.35
N PRO A 246 -11.72 13.03 17.78
CA PRO A 246 -12.13 12.65 19.11
C PRO A 246 -11.46 13.53 20.16
N VAL A 247 -12.23 14.24 20.97
CA VAL A 247 -11.73 14.92 22.16
C VAL A 247 -11.39 13.81 23.16
N LEU A 248 -10.12 13.44 23.25
CA LEU A 248 -9.71 12.46 24.26
C LEU A 248 -9.69 13.12 25.62
N SER A 249 -10.34 12.50 26.59
CA SER A 249 -10.12 12.80 28.00
C SER A 249 -8.62 12.58 28.34
N GLU A 250 -8.05 13.44 29.18
CA GLU A 250 -6.62 13.39 29.58
C GLU A 250 -6.18 12.04 30.15
N GLU A 251 -7.11 11.20 30.56
CA GLU A 251 -6.87 9.85 31.11
C GLU A 251 -6.34 8.83 30.08
N MET A 252 -6.41 9.09 28.78
CA MET A 252 -5.92 8.18 27.72
C MET A 252 -4.54 8.55 27.18
N MET A 253 -3.84 9.50 27.77
CA MET A 253 -2.48 9.81 27.36
C MET A 253 -1.48 8.83 28.02
N PRO A 254 -0.76 8.00 27.25
CA PRO A 254 0.37 7.29 27.81
C PRO A 254 1.40 8.33 28.27
N SER A 255 1.77 8.27 29.57
CA SER A 255 2.77 9.13 30.15
C SER A 255 4.06 9.07 29.32
N ARG A 256 4.47 10.22 28.77
CA ARG A 256 5.78 10.38 28.11
C ARG A 256 6.89 10.08 29.14
N LYS A 257 7.30 8.84 29.28
CA LYS A 257 8.60 8.53 29.85
C LYS A 257 9.65 8.77 28.78
N LEU A 258 10.19 9.99 28.76
CA LEU A 258 11.45 10.31 28.12
C LEU A 258 12.54 9.47 28.80
N THR A 259 12.87 8.32 28.24
CA THR A 259 14.11 7.65 28.55
C THR A 259 15.23 8.40 27.85
N LYS A 260 15.87 9.31 28.62
CA LYS A 260 17.23 9.77 28.31
C LYS A 260 18.16 8.60 28.61
N GLN A 261 18.72 8.01 27.58
CA GLN A 261 20.07 7.38 27.62
C GLN A 261 20.59 7.33 26.17
#